data_4bb02d8814658b23a5112a74a96532b8
#
_entry.id   4bb02d8814658b23a5112a74a96532b8
#
_cell.length_a   1.000
_cell.length_b   1.000
_cell.length_c   1.000
_cell.angle_alpha   90.00
_cell.angle_beta   90.00
_cell.angle_gamma   90.00
#
_symmetry.space_group_name_H-M   'P 1'
#
loop_
_entity.id
_entity.type
_entity.pdbx_description
1 polymer ?
#
loop_
_entity_poly.entity_id
_entity_poly.type
_entity_poly.pdbx_seq_one_letter_code
_entity_poly.pdbx_strand_id
1 'polypeptide(L)'
;MKLDKLAKTAVAALEDIKGRDIVVLDVKRMTSLFDTMIVVGADSNRQGRALSSSLQERVKALGARVYGVEGEQVGEWILVDLGSVVVHVMQHATRKYYNLEELWAPPRPRARRPRARKAAKPS
;
A
#
# COMPACT_ATOMS: atom_id res chain seq x y z
N MET A 1 8.25 -0.39 13.62
CA MET A 1 8.58 -1.43 12.62
C MET A 1 9.82 -1.06 11.83
N LYS A 2 10.68 -2.01 11.62
CA LYS A 2 11.89 -1.76 10.87
C LYS A 2 11.70 -2.19 9.43
N LEU A 3 11.84 -1.26 8.50
CA LEU A 3 11.67 -1.54 7.08
C LEU A 3 12.95 -2.08 6.48
N ASP A 4 12.84 -3.02 5.56
CA ASP A 4 13.98 -3.44 4.80
C ASP A 4 14.28 -2.42 3.69
N LYS A 5 15.35 -2.63 2.96
CA LYS A 5 15.80 -1.69 1.96
C LYS A 5 14.79 -1.53 0.81
N LEU A 6 14.16 -2.60 0.42
CA LEU A 6 13.16 -2.55 -0.66
C LEU A 6 11.97 -1.68 -0.25
N ALA A 7 11.44 -1.88 0.94
CA ALA A 7 10.31 -1.10 1.42
C ALA A 7 10.69 0.37 1.56
N LYS A 8 11.89 0.66 2.07
CA LYS A 8 12.35 2.05 2.19
C LYS A 8 12.47 2.72 0.83
N THR A 9 13.02 2.00 -0.14
CA THR A 9 13.15 2.52 -1.50
C THR A 9 11.79 2.79 -2.11
N ALA A 10 10.83 1.90 -1.89
CA ALA A 10 9.47 2.08 -2.39
C ALA A 10 8.83 3.33 -1.81
N VAL A 11 8.94 3.52 -0.50
CA VAL A 11 8.37 4.70 0.15
C VAL A 11 9.02 5.98 -0.40
N ALA A 12 10.34 5.98 -0.53
CA ALA A 12 11.05 7.16 -1.04
C ALA A 12 10.59 7.50 -2.47
N ALA A 13 10.40 6.50 -3.31
CA ALA A 13 9.95 6.72 -4.68
C ALA A 13 8.55 7.33 -4.71
N LEU A 14 7.68 6.88 -3.81
CA LEU A 14 6.32 7.40 -3.75
C LEU A 14 6.29 8.83 -3.21
N GLU A 15 7.16 9.12 -2.25
CA GLU A 15 7.26 10.47 -1.71
C GLU A 15 7.74 11.47 -2.75
N ASP A 16 8.65 11.05 -3.62
CA ASP A 16 9.19 11.92 -4.66
C ASP A 16 8.12 12.40 -5.64
N ILE A 17 7.09 11.61 -5.85
CA ILE A 17 5.98 11.97 -6.75
C ILE A 17 4.79 12.48 -5.93
N LYS A 18 5.03 12.82 -4.67
CA LYS A 18 4.04 13.41 -3.79
C LYS A 18 2.83 12.52 -3.55
N GLY A 19 3.09 11.23 -3.38
CA GLY A 19 2.04 10.30 -2.99
C GLY A 19 1.43 10.71 -1.67
N ARG A 20 0.10 10.55 -1.55
CA ARG A 20 -0.62 11.01 -0.38
C ARG A 20 -0.84 9.92 0.62
N ASP A 21 -0.71 10.28 1.89
CA ASP A 21 -1.07 9.40 2.99
C ASP A 21 -0.49 7.99 2.85
N ILE A 22 0.83 7.93 2.72
CA ILE A 22 1.53 6.67 2.54
C ILE A 22 1.45 5.88 3.84
N VAL A 23 0.88 4.68 3.77
CA VAL A 23 0.75 3.79 4.92
C VAL A 23 1.53 2.52 4.64
N VAL A 24 2.36 2.11 5.59
CA VAL A 24 3.16 0.90 5.49
C VAL A 24 2.66 -0.07 6.54
N LEU A 25 2.23 -1.25 6.11
CA LEU A 25 1.68 -2.27 7.00
C LEU A 25 2.57 -3.50 7.00
N ASP A 26 2.91 -3.98 8.18
CA ASP A 26 3.61 -5.24 8.33
C ASP A 26 2.54 -6.33 8.38
N VAL A 27 2.51 -7.18 7.38
CA VAL A 27 1.46 -8.20 7.26
C VAL A 27 2.01 -9.62 7.36
N LYS A 28 3.23 -9.77 7.88
CA LYS A 28 3.85 -11.09 8.00
C LYS A 28 3.01 -12.10 8.75
N ARG A 29 2.28 -11.62 9.74
CA ARG A 29 1.45 -12.51 10.56
C ARG A 29 0.12 -12.85 9.90
N MET A 30 -0.24 -12.13 8.85
CA MET A 30 -1.53 -12.30 8.20
C MET A 30 -1.46 -13.14 6.94
N THR A 31 -0.31 -13.17 6.31
CA THR A 31 -0.13 -13.90 5.07
C THR A 31 1.32 -14.33 4.93
N SER A 32 1.53 -15.45 4.24
CA SER A 32 2.87 -15.89 3.89
C SER A 32 3.26 -15.45 2.49
N LEU A 33 2.36 -14.75 1.78
CA LEU A 33 2.63 -14.36 0.39
C LEU A 33 3.56 -13.18 0.26
N PHE A 34 3.53 -12.27 1.20
CA PHE A 34 4.41 -11.10 1.21
C PHE A 34 4.51 -10.56 2.63
N ASP A 35 5.51 -9.73 2.88
CA ASP A 35 5.81 -9.24 4.22
C ASP A 35 5.24 -7.88 4.53
N THR A 36 5.18 -7.02 3.52
CA THR A 36 4.83 -5.61 3.71
C THR A 36 3.84 -5.17 2.64
N MET A 37 2.82 -4.45 3.06
CA MET A 37 1.88 -3.83 2.15
C MET A 37 1.99 -2.33 2.29
N ILE A 38 2.09 -1.62 1.17
CA ILE A 38 2.13 -0.17 1.17
C ILE A 38 0.90 0.32 0.42
N VAL A 39 0.20 1.29 1.00
CA VAL A 39 -0.94 1.93 0.36
C VAL A 39 -0.65 3.40 0.23
N VAL A 40 -0.83 3.95 -0.95
CA VAL A 40 -0.57 5.36 -1.21
C VAL A 40 -1.73 5.94 -2.02
N GLY A 41 -2.08 7.17 -1.71
CA GLY A 41 -3.16 7.87 -2.40
C GLY A 41 -2.65 8.66 -3.59
N ALA A 42 -3.45 8.69 -4.65
CA ALA A 42 -3.18 9.49 -5.83
C ALA A 42 -4.34 10.47 -6.05
N ASP A 43 -4.01 11.66 -6.54
CA ASP A 43 -5.02 12.68 -6.80
C ASP A 43 -5.70 12.51 -8.16
N SER A 44 -5.10 11.73 -9.03
CA SER A 44 -5.64 11.51 -10.38
C SER A 44 -5.09 10.20 -10.95
N ASN A 45 -5.68 9.74 -12.05
CA ASN A 45 -5.17 8.57 -12.75
C ASN A 45 -3.76 8.82 -13.25
N ARG A 46 -3.51 10.04 -13.70
CA ARG A 46 -2.20 10.42 -14.21
C ARG A 46 -1.14 10.35 -13.11
N GLN A 47 -1.45 10.88 -11.95
CA GLN A 47 -0.52 10.80 -10.82
C GLN A 47 -0.33 9.35 -10.39
N GLY A 48 -1.40 8.56 -10.40
CA GLY A 48 -1.30 7.15 -10.07
C GLY A 48 -0.31 6.43 -10.96
N ARG A 49 -0.38 6.69 -12.26
CA ARG A 49 0.59 6.09 -13.20
C ARG A 49 2.00 6.61 -12.97
N ALA A 50 2.14 7.89 -12.64
CA ALA A 50 3.46 8.47 -12.35
C ALA A 50 4.07 7.85 -11.08
N LEU A 51 3.25 7.60 -10.07
CA LEU A 51 3.70 6.92 -8.85
C LEU A 51 4.18 5.52 -9.18
N SER A 52 3.41 4.79 -9.98
CA SER A 52 3.77 3.44 -10.39
C SER A 52 5.08 3.43 -11.17
N SER A 53 5.25 4.35 -12.10
CA SER A 53 6.47 4.42 -12.92
C SER A 53 7.70 4.76 -12.09
N SER A 54 7.58 5.73 -11.20
CA SER A 54 8.68 6.11 -10.32
C SER A 54 9.09 4.95 -9.43
N LEU A 55 8.10 4.26 -8.87
CA LEU A 55 8.33 3.11 -8.03
C LEU A 55 9.09 2.02 -8.79
N GLN A 56 8.63 1.69 -9.99
CA GLN A 56 9.26 0.66 -10.78
C GLN A 56 10.70 1.01 -11.14
N GLU A 57 10.94 2.25 -11.53
CA GLU A 57 12.29 2.69 -11.88
C GLU A 57 13.24 2.60 -10.71
N ARG A 58 12.80 3.05 -9.53
CA ARG A 58 13.66 3.06 -8.35
C ARG A 58 13.95 1.65 -7.87
N VAL A 59 12.97 0.78 -7.97
CA VAL A 59 13.13 -0.63 -7.56
C VAL A 59 14.12 -1.32 -8.50
N LYS A 60 13.99 -1.09 -9.79
CA LYS A 60 14.91 -1.68 -10.76
C LYS A 60 16.32 -1.15 -10.57
N ALA A 61 16.46 0.13 -10.27
CA ALA A 61 17.77 0.73 -10.04
C ALA A 61 18.44 0.14 -8.78
N LEU A 62 17.64 -0.28 -7.83
CA LEU A 62 18.14 -0.94 -6.63
C LEU A 62 18.64 -2.36 -6.92
N GLY A 63 18.27 -2.91 -8.08
CA GLY A 63 18.60 -4.29 -8.43
C GLY A 63 17.50 -5.26 -8.05
N ALA A 64 16.37 -4.77 -7.59
CA ALA A 64 15.25 -5.63 -7.22
C ALA A 64 14.34 -5.85 -8.41
N ARG A 65 13.45 -6.82 -8.29
CA ARG A 65 12.60 -7.22 -9.39
C ARG A 65 11.18 -6.74 -9.20
N VAL A 66 10.57 -6.27 -10.29
CA VAL A 66 9.14 -6.00 -10.33
C VAL A 66 8.47 -7.25 -10.91
N TYR A 67 7.69 -7.94 -10.09
CA TYR A 67 7.08 -9.20 -10.50
C TYR A 67 5.83 -9.02 -11.33
N GLY A 68 5.14 -7.91 -11.15
CA GLY A 68 3.96 -7.63 -11.94
C GLY A 68 3.37 -6.27 -11.61
N VAL A 69 2.61 -5.73 -12.55
CA VAL A 69 1.91 -4.47 -12.38
C VAL A 69 0.53 -4.64 -13.00
N GLU A 70 -0.52 -4.28 -12.26
CA GLU A 70 -1.88 -4.39 -12.75
C GLU A 70 -2.64 -3.09 -12.53
N GLY A 71 -3.57 -2.79 -13.42
CA GLY A 71 -4.46 -1.64 -13.25
C GLY A 71 -3.95 -0.34 -13.85
N GLU A 72 -2.80 -0.34 -14.51
CA GLU A 72 -2.22 0.90 -15.04
C GLU A 72 -3.07 1.56 -16.12
N GLN A 73 -3.80 0.80 -16.88
CA GLN A 73 -4.58 1.37 -17.97
C GLN A 73 -5.66 2.31 -17.44
N VAL A 74 -6.39 1.88 -16.43
CA VAL A 74 -7.41 2.70 -15.82
C VAL A 74 -6.81 3.72 -14.87
N GLY A 75 -5.91 3.27 -13.98
CA GLY A 75 -5.19 4.15 -13.08
C GLY A 75 -5.87 4.45 -11.76
N GLU A 76 -7.07 3.94 -11.52
CA GLU A 76 -7.76 4.17 -10.25
C GLU A 76 -7.18 3.37 -9.11
N TRP A 77 -6.68 2.19 -9.44
CA TRP A 77 -6.11 1.29 -8.45
C TRP A 77 -5.03 0.49 -9.18
N ILE A 78 -3.79 0.83 -8.91
CA ILE A 78 -2.66 0.14 -9.52
C ILE A 78 -1.98 -0.70 -8.44
N LEU A 79 -1.77 -1.96 -8.77
CA LEU A 79 -1.07 -2.88 -7.89
C LEU A 79 0.32 -3.13 -8.45
N VAL A 80 1.34 -2.90 -7.65
CA VAL A 80 2.72 -3.18 -8.04
C VAL A 80 3.26 -4.26 -7.12
N ASP A 81 3.58 -5.40 -7.69
CA ASP A 81 4.07 -6.56 -6.94
C ASP A 81 5.59 -6.60 -6.98
N LEU A 82 6.21 -6.43 -5.84
CA LEU A 82 7.66 -6.46 -5.70
C LEU A 82 8.14 -7.72 -4.97
N GLY A 83 7.28 -8.70 -4.83
CA GLY A 83 7.62 -9.95 -4.14
C GLY A 83 7.31 -9.87 -2.67
N SER A 84 8.27 -9.46 -1.87
CA SER A 84 8.05 -9.32 -0.41
C SER A 84 7.27 -8.06 -0.05
N VAL A 85 7.17 -7.11 -0.97
CA VAL A 85 6.45 -5.87 -0.77
C VAL A 85 5.41 -5.73 -1.87
N VAL A 86 4.18 -5.40 -1.50
CA VAL A 86 3.10 -5.15 -2.45
C VAL A 86 2.64 -3.72 -2.25
N VAL A 87 2.55 -2.95 -3.33
CA VAL A 87 2.16 -1.53 -3.26
C VAL A 87 0.84 -1.33 -3.96
N HIS A 88 -0.10 -0.70 -3.26
CA HIS A 88 -1.40 -0.32 -3.81
C HIS A 88 -1.42 1.19 -4.00
N VAL A 89 -1.53 1.64 -5.24
CA VAL A 89 -1.64 3.06 -5.57
C VAL A 89 -3.11 3.30 -5.91
N MET A 90 -3.80 4.05 -5.08
CA MET A 90 -5.24 4.17 -5.17
C MET A 90 -5.67 5.63 -5.15
N GLN A 91 -6.65 5.99 -5.99
CA GLN A 91 -7.25 7.30 -5.88
C GLN A 91 -8.04 7.38 -4.60
N HIS A 92 -8.22 8.60 -4.09
CA HIS A 92 -8.87 8.80 -2.80
C HIS A 92 -10.22 8.11 -2.66
N ALA A 93 -11.08 8.25 -3.65
CA ALA A 93 -12.41 7.65 -3.58
C ALA A 93 -12.33 6.13 -3.53
N THR A 94 -11.44 5.55 -4.34
CA THR A 94 -11.25 4.11 -4.38
C THR A 94 -10.68 3.61 -3.06
N ARG A 95 -9.68 4.34 -2.54
CA ARG A 95 -9.04 3.98 -1.29
C ARG A 95 -10.02 4.00 -0.13
N LYS A 96 -10.85 5.03 -0.08
CA LYS A 96 -11.83 5.17 0.97
C LYS A 96 -12.89 4.08 0.88
N TYR A 97 -13.31 3.76 -0.31
CA TYR A 97 -14.35 2.76 -0.53
C TYR A 97 -13.88 1.36 -0.09
N TYR A 98 -12.68 0.97 -0.49
CA TYR A 98 -12.19 -0.37 -0.16
C TYR A 98 -11.51 -0.48 1.19
N ASN A 99 -10.89 0.60 1.64
CA ASN A 99 -10.25 0.68 2.97
C ASN A 99 -9.35 -0.52 3.30
N LEU A 100 -8.39 -0.78 2.42
CA LEU A 100 -7.47 -1.90 2.59
C LEU A 100 -6.66 -1.80 3.88
N GLU A 101 -6.35 -0.58 4.30
CA GLU A 101 -5.55 -0.37 5.51
C GLU A 101 -6.21 -0.98 6.72
N GLU A 102 -7.51 -0.84 6.84
CA GLU A 102 -8.23 -1.38 7.97
C GLU A 102 -8.29 -2.90 7.88
N LEU A 103 -8.50 -3.42 6.69
CA LEU A 103 -8.59 -4.85 6.48
C LEU A 103 -7.30 -5.57 6.84
N TRP A 104 -6.15 -4.95 6.52
CA TRP A 104 -4.85 -5.54 6.75
C TRP A 104 -4.13 -5.02 8.00
N ALA A 105 -4.78 -4.19 8.79
CA ALA A 105 -4.16 -3.66 10.00
C ALA A 105 -4.00 -4.78 11.02
N PRO A 106 -2.96 -4.73 11.85
CA PRO A 106 -2.80 -5.71 12.93
C PRO A 106 -3.97 -5.62 13.90
N PRO A 107 -4.32 -6.72 14.54
CA PRO A 107 -5.40 -6.69 15.53
C PRO A 107 -5.09 -5.72 16.64
N ARG A 108 -6.10 -5.01 17.12
CA ARG A 108 -5.91 -4.10 18.22
C ARG A 108 -5.87 -4.85 19.54
N PRO A 109 -5.22 -4.27 20.54
CA PRO A 109 -5.22 -4.89 21.85
C PRO A 109 -6.65 -5.04 22.35
N ARG A 110 -6.93 -6.21 22.90
CA ARG A 110 -8.26 -6.45 23.35
C ARG A 110 -8.73 -5.57 24.45
N ALA A 111 -7.86 -5.14 25.26
CA ALA A 111 -8.22 -4.32 26.39
C ALA A 111 -8.92 -3.05 26.00
N ARG A 112 -8.75 -2.65 24.75
CA ARG A 112 -9.34 -1.47 24.35
C ARG A 112 -10.66 -1.61 23.79
N ARG A 113 -11.15 -2.73 23.61
CA ARG A 113 -12.36 -2.90 22.93
C ARG A 113 -13.46 -2.58 23.81
N PRO A 114 -14.14 -1.71 23.63
CA PRO A 114 -15.30 -1.44 24.41
C PRO A 114 -16.44 -2.16 23.75
N ARG A 115 -16.54 -2.26 23.24
CA ARG A 115 -17.36 -2.56 22.68
C ARG A 115 -18.03 -2.43 22.00
N ALA A 116 -18.47 -2.63 21.59
CA ALA A 116 -18.86 -2.71 20.86
C ALA A 116 -19.21 -2.04 20.15
N ARG A 117 -19.38 -1.78 19.81
CA ARG A 117 -19.51 -1.39 19.20
C ARG A 117 -19.77 -1.38 18.49
N LYS A 118 -20.01 -1.45 18.17
CA LYS A 118 -20.13 -1.66 17.64
C LYS A 118 -20.32 -1.89 17.03
N ALA A 119 -20.62 -1.91 16.94
CA ALA A 119 -20.71 -2.31 16.50
C ALA A 119 -20.84 -2.02 15.79
N ALA A 120 -20.99 -1.86 15.56
CA ALA A 120 -21.00 -1.79 15.09
C ALA A 120 -20.96 -1.32 14.33
N LYS A 121 -21.05 -1.07 14.04
CA LYS A 121 -20.92 -0.85 13.45
C LYS A 121 -20.78 -1.04 12.75
N PRO A 122 -21.09 -1.12 12.40
CA PRO A 122 -20.86 -1.51 11.82
C PRO A 122 -20.35 -1.37 11.28
N SER A 123 -20.43 -1.22 11.26
CA SER A 123 -19.99 -1.37 10.95
C SER A 123 -19.73 -1.59 10.83
#